data_5063732f1ffe15a9ac84c31882ed7cb9
#
_entry.id   5063732f1ffe15a9ac84c31882ed7cb9
#
_cell.length_a   1.000
_cell.length_b   1.000
_cell.length_c   1.000
_cell.angle_alpha   90.00
_cell.angle_beta   90.00
_cell.angle_gamma   90.00
#
_symmetry.space_group_name_H-M   'P 1'
#
loop_
_entity.id
_entity.type
_entity.pdbx_description
1 polymer ?
#
loop_
_entity_poly.entity_id
_entity_poly.type
_entity_poly.pdbx_seq_one_letter_code
_entity_poly.pdbx_strand_id
1 'polypeptide(L)'
;MTPRSMLALSLLLLAASAQAAPDLEFSDAKRLADRDEASLTPQQMEALVTSQGAILDAGAAVCATLKPDLSPFVVVVELDASGKVVRTWLQGDSPLAICFRKYVAQRSVAAPPRSPFYSSIELSFTP
;
A
#
# COMPACT_ATOMS: atom_id res chain seq x y z
N MET A 1 -43.19 54.37 -10.23
CA MET A 1 -42.55 53.57 -9.14
C MET A 1 -42.26 52.17 -9.66
N THR A 2 -41.04 51.86 -9.98
CA THR A 2 -40.65 50.52 -10.41
C THR A 2 -40.12 49.77 -9.21
N PRO A 3 -40.62 48.56 -8.90
CA PRO A 3 -40.06 47.73 -7.84
C PRO A 3 -38.72 47.15 -8.29
N ARG A 4 -37.69 47.48 -7.55
CA ARG A 4 -36.39 46.86 -7.71
C ARG A 4 -36.45 45.41 -7.20
N SER A 5 -36.49 44.46 -8.11
CA SER A 5 -36.29 43.06 -7.79
C SER A 5 -34.85 42.84 -7.37
N MET A 6 -34.60 42.62 -6.10
CA MET A 6 -33.34 42.08 -5.61
C MET A 6 -33.31 40.62 -5.91
N LEU A 7 -32.55 40.24 -6.91
CA LEU A 7 -32.13 38.84 -7.12
C LEU A 7 -31.08 38.49 -6.06
N ALA A 8 -31.51 37.78 -5.04
CA ALA A 8 -30.59 37.14 -4.09
C ALA A 8 -29.94 35.95 -4.80
N LEU A 9 -28.72 36.13 -5.20
CA LEU A 9 -27.87 35.06 -5.74
C LEU A 9 -27.40 34.21 -4.56
N SER A 10 -28.13 33.12 -4.27
CA SER A 10 -27.69 32.13 -3.29
C SER A 10 -26.53 31.33 -3.89
N LEU A 11 -25.30 31.69 -3.52
CA LEU A 11 -24.13 30.84 -3.77
C LEU A 11 -24.26 29.59 -2.90
N LEU A 12 -24.68 28.46 -3.51
CA LEU A 12 -24.50 27.15 -2.91
C LEU A 12 -23.00 26.82 -2.97
N LEU A 13 -22.31 27.03 -1.86
CA LEU A 13 -20.99 26.44 -1.64
C LEU A 13 -21.17 24.93 -1.47
N LEU A 14 -20.97 24.19 -2.55
CA LEU A 14 -20.74 22.74 -2.46
C LEU A 14 -19.39 22.55 -1.78
N ALA A 15 -19.39 22.38 -0.47
CA ALA A 15 -18.25 21.86 0.25
C ALA A 15 -18.07 20.41 -0.20
N ALA A 16 -17.08 20.16 -1.08
CA ALA A 16 -16.61 18.83 -1.35
C ALA A 16 -15.98 18.33 -0.05
N SER A 17 -16.74 17.52 0.71
CA SER A 17 -16.17 16.80 1.84
C SER A 17 -15.16 15.81 1.28
N ALA A 18 -13.87 16.05 1.52
CA ALA A 18 -12.82 15.08 1.28
C ALA A 18 -13.11 13.91 2.23
N GLN A 19 -13.70 12.84 1.71
CA GLN A 19 -13.85 11.62 2.46
C GLN A 19 -12.47 11.01 2.64
N ALA A 20 -12.03 10.84 3.91
CA ALA A 20 -10.86 10.04 4.22
C ALA A 20 -11.05 8.64 3.62
N ALA A 21 -10.00 8.09 3.00
CA ALA A 21 -10.03 6.72 2.53
C ALA A 21 -10.50 5.80 3.68
N PRO A 22 -11.45 4.87 3.45
CA PRO A 22 -11.92 3.99 4.51
C PRO A 22 -10.76 3.17 5.06
N ASP A 23 -10.77 2.92 6.38
CA ASP A 23 -9.85 2.01 7.01
C ASP A 23 -10.13 0.60 6.50
N LEU A 24 -9.15 0.02 5.80
CA LEU A 24 -9.23 -1.34 5.30
C LEU A 24 -8.68 -2.31 6.34
N GLU A 25 -9.38 -3.42 6.51
CA GLU A 25 -8.83 -4.59 7.21
C GLU A 25 -7.78 -5.29 6.35
N PHE A 26 -6.90 -6.07 6.98
CA PHE A 26 -5.88 -6.83 6.26
C PHE A 26 -6.47 -7.68 5.12
N SER A 27 -7.56 -8.39 5.39
CA SER A 27 -8.21 -9.25 4.40
C SER A 27 -8.71 -8.49 3.17
N ASP A 28 -9.21 -7.26 3.35
CA ASP A 28 -9.63 -6.39 2.25
C ASP A 28 -8.43 -5.91 1.44
N ALA A 29 -7.38 -5.47 2.11
CA ALA A 29 -6.14 -5.02 1.47
C ALA A 29 -5.48 -6.17 0.69
N LYS A 30 -5.45 -7.38 1.26
CA LYS A 30 -4.91 -8.58 0.59
C LYS A 30 -5.69 -8.92 -0.67
N ARG A 31 -7.02 -8.84 -0.63
CA ARG A 31 -7.88 -9.08 -1.80
C ARG A 31 -7.63 -8.04 -2.90
N LEU A 32 -7.44 -6.78 -2.52
CA LEU A 32 -7.08 -5.72 -3.47
C LEU A 32 -5.71 -5.98 -4.10
N ALA A 33 -4.74 -6.44 -3.31
CA ALA A 33 -3.41 -6.79 -3.80
C ALA A 33 -3.49 -7.95 -4.81
N ASP A 34 -4.22 -9.00 -4.50
CA ASP A 34 -4.40 -10.15 -5.41
C ASP A 34 -5.03 -9.71 -6.73
N ARG A 35 -6.05 -8.86 -6.68
CA ARG A 35 -6.70 -8.29 -7.86
C ARG A 35 -5.75 -7.43 -8.69
N ASP A 36 -5.03 -6.54 -8.04
CA ASP A 36 -4.15 -5.59 -8.73
C ASP A 36 -2.95 -6.30 -9.36
N GLU A 37 -2.33 -7.23 -8.65
CA GLU A 37 -1.23 -8.03 -9.18
C GLU A 37 -1.68 -8.90 -10.37
N ALA A 38 -2.87 -9.48 -10.31
CA ALA A 38 -3.42 -10.29 -11.40
C ALA A 38 -3.67 -9.47 -12.68
N SER A 39 -3.79 -8.16 -12.57
CA SER A 39 -4.01 -7.25 -13.70
C SER A 39 -2.72 -6.84 -14.43
N LEU A 40 -1.55 -7.16 -13.88
CA LEU A 40 -0.26 -6.76 -14.44
C LEU A 40 0.09 -7.57 -15.70
N THR A 41 0.77 -6.91 -16.64
CA THR A 41 1.45 -7.62 -17.72
C THR A 41 2.64 -8.40 -17.19
N PRO A 42 3.17 -9.42 -17.91
CA PRO A 42 4.36 -10.13 -17.49
C PRO A 42 5.57 -9.21 -17.20
N GLN A 43 5.77 -8.16 -18.00
CA GLN A 43 6.86 -7.20 -17.81
C GLN A 43 6.65 -6.35 -16.54
N GLN A 44 5.42 -5.92 -16.29
CA GLN A 44 5.09 -5.17 -15.07
C GLN A 44 5.27 -6.03 -13.82
N MET A 45 4.86 -7.30 -13.88
CA MET A 45 5.06 -8.24 -12.78
C MET A 45 6.54 -8.50 -12.52
N GLU A 46 7.34 -8.68 -13.56
CA GLU A 46 8.80 -8.85 -13.42
C GLU A 46 9.44 -7.64 -12.74
N ALA A 47 9.10 -6.42 -13.16
CA ALA A 47 9.61 -5.20 -12.54
C ALA A 47 9.21 -5.09 -11.06
N LEU A 48 7.97 -5.44 -10.72
CA LEU A 48 7.48 -5.44 -9.35
C LEU A 48 8.24 -6.47 -8.50
N VAL A 49 8.34 -7.70 -8.95
CA VAL A 49 9.01 -8.79 -8.24
C VAL A 49 10.50 -8.49 -8.04
N THR A 50 11.16 -7.93 -9.04
CA THR A 50 12.58 -7.54 -8.93
C THR A 50 12.78 -6.47 -7.86
N SER A 51 11.94 -5.43 -7.83
CA SER A 51 12.05 -4.37 -6.82
C SER A 51 11.67 -4.86 -5.42
N GLN A 52 10.67 -5.74 -5.30
CA GLN A 52 10.32 -6.38 -4.04
C GLN A 52 11.45 -7.27 -3.52
N GLY A 53 12.11 -8.02 -4.40
CA GLY A 53 13.27 -8.85 -4.05
C GLY A 53 14.41 -8.05 -3.44
N ALA A 54 14.71 -6.87 -3.98
CA ALA A 54 15.71 -5.97 -3.43
C ALA A 54 15.32 -5.47 -2.02
N ILE A 55 14.05 -5.15 -1.80
CA ILE A 55 13.54 -4.76 -0.48
C ILE A 55 13.61 -5.92 0.51
N LEU A 56 13.27 -7.13 0.07
CA LEU A 56 13.36 -8.34 0.89
C LEU A 56 14.79 -8.58 1.37
N ASP A 57 15.75 -8.52 0.48
CA ASP A 57 17.16 -8.77 0.81
C ASP A 57 17.71 -7.71 1.78
N ALA A 58 17.45 -6.45 1.49
CA ALA A 58 17.92 -5.34 2.34
C ALA A 58 17.20 -5.32 3.70
N GLY A 59 15.91 -5.55 3.71
CA GLY A 59 15.10 -5.58 4.93
C GLY A 59 15.47 -6.77 5.83
N ALA A 60 15.71 -7.93 5.25
CA ALA A 60 16.17 -9.10 5.99
C ALA A 60 17.51 -8.83 6.67
N ALA A 61 18.45 -8.17 5.99
CA ALA A 61 19.74 -7.81 6.57
C ALA A 61 19.60 -6.81 7.73
N VAL A 62 18.75 -5.80 7.59
CA VAL A 62 18.49 -4.78 8.63
C VAL A 62 17.79 -5.38 9.84
N CYS A 63 16.89 -6.33 9.63
CA CYS A 63 16.04 -6.92 10.67
C CYS A 63 16.63 -8.23 11.26
N ALA A 64 17.81 -8.64 10.81
CA ALA A 64 18.42 -9.90 11.25
C ALA A 64 18.75 -9.89 12.74
N THR A 65 18.52 -11.02 13.41
CA THR A 65 18.89 -11.28 14.80
C THR A 65 19.54 -12.66 14.93
N LEU A 66 20.20 -12.93 16.06
CA LEU A 66 20.93 -14.20 16.28
C LEU A 66 20.02 -15.42 16.36
N LYS A 67 18.76 -15.24 16.83
CA LYS A 67 17.77 -16.30 16.96
C LYS A 67 16.42 -15.81 16.45
N PRO A 68 16.24 -15.70 15.14
CA PRO A 68 15.01 -15.14 14.60
C PRO A 68 13.84 -16.12 14.77
N ASP A 69 12.66 -15.54 15.05
CA ASP A 69 11.39 -16.24 14.86
C ASP A 69 11.06 -16.21 13.37
N LEU A 70 11.14 -17.36 12.71
CA LEU A 70 10.93 -17.51 11.26
C LEU A 70 9.49 -17.88 10.91
N SER A 71 8.53 -17.56 11.76
CA SER A 71 7.10 -17.73 11.43
C SER A 71 6.76 -16.97 10.16
N PRO A 72 5.98 -17.54 9.24
CA PRO A 72 5.58 -16.86 8.01
C PRO A 72 4.79 -15.58 8.31
N PHE A 73 4.94 -14.59 7.46
CA PHE A 73 4.15 -13.36 7.56
C PHE A 73 3.92 -12.74 6.18
N VAL A 74 2.93 -11.86 6.13
CA VAL A 74 2.54 -11.14 4.91
C VAL A 74 2.47 -9.65 5.22
N VAL A 75 3.08 -8.84 4.37
CA VAL A 75 2.90 -7.39 4.37
C VAL A 75 2.19 -7.00 3.08
N VAL A 76 1.02 -6.41 3.20
CA VAL A 76 0.34 -5.76 2.08
C VAL A 76 0.73 -4.29 2.08
N VAL A 77 1.02 -3.75 0.91
CA VAL A 77 1.38 -2.35 0.72
C VAL A 77 0.41 -1.67 -0.24
N GLU A 78 0.07 -0.43 0.06
CA GLU A 78 -0.56 0.48 -0.89
C GLU A 78 0.51 1.37 -1.49
N LEU A 79 0.53 1.47 -2.82
CA LEU A 79 1.49 2.25 -3.58
C LEU A 79 0.84 3.48 -4.19
N ASP A 80 1.55 4.59 -4.18
CA ASP A 80 1.19 5.75 -5.00
C ASP A 80 1.67 5.58 -6.45
N ALA A 81 1.41 6.56 -7.29
CA ALA A 81 1.73 6.52 -8.72
C ALA A 81 3.24 6.38 -9.00
N SER A 82 4.10 6.77 -8.08
CA SER A 82 5.56 6.65 -8.19
C SER A 82 6.10 5.31 -7.71
N GLY A 83 5.26 4.48 -7.10
CA GLY A 83 5.65 3.22 -6.47
C GLY A 83 6.06 3.36 -5.00
N LYS A 84 5.85 4.54 -4.41
CA LYS A 84 6.11 4.74 -2.99
C LYS A 84 5.05 4.07 -2.13
N VAL A 85 5.50 3.37 -1.08
CA VAL A 85 4.62 2.78 -0.07
C VAL A 85 4.00 3.90 0.78
N VAL A 86 2.67 3.96 0.82
CA VAL A 86 1.92 4.97 1.57
C VAL A 86 1.10 4.39 2.72
N ARG A 87 0.77 3.09 2.69
CA ARG A 87 0.15 2.33 3.77
C ARG A 87 0.63 0.89 3.78
N THR A 88 0.59 0.28 4.97
CA THR A 88 0.94 -1.13 5.15
C THR A 88 -0.06 -1.85 6.05
N TRP A 89 -0.23 -3.14 5.81
CA TRP A 89 -0.98 -4.07 6.65
C TRP A 89 -0.11 -5.29 6.90
N LEU A 90 -0.12 -5.78 8.13
CA LEU A 90 0.69 -6.93 8.52
C LEU A 90 -0.21 -8.07 9.00
N GLN A 91 0.04 -9.27 8.48
CA GLN A 91 -0.41 -10.51 9.07
C GLN A 91 0.81 -11.26 9.61
N GLY A 92 0.89 -11.35 10.92
CA GLY A 92 2.02 -11.91 11.66
C GLY A 92 2.39 -11.00 12.83
N ASP A 93 3.07 -11.53 13.81
CA ASP A 93 3.38 -10.84 15.05
C ASP A 93 4.83 -11.06 15.53
N SER A 94 5.65 -11.75 14.75
CA SER A 94 7.05 -11.96 15.09
C SER A 94 7.82 -10.63 15.10
N PRO A 95 8.91 -10.53 15.89
CA PRO A 95 9.77 -9.35 15.84
C PRO A 95 10.31 -9.06 14.43
N LEU A 96 10.62 -10.10 13.66
CA LEU A 96 11.05 -9.97 12.28
C LEU A 96 9.97 -9.36 11.40
N ALA A 97 8.72 -9.82 11.52
CA ALA A 97 7.58 -9.29 10.76
C ALA A 97 7.34 -7.80 11.07
N ILE A 98 7.38 -7.44 12.34
CA ILE A 98 7.19 -6.05 12.79
C ILE A 98 8.32 -5.15 12.28
N CYS A 99 9.55 -5.59 12.37
CA CYS A 99 10.72 -4.86 11.85
C CYS A 99 10.62 -4.68 10.32
N PHE A 100 10.30 -5.76 9.61
CA PHE A 100 10.19 -5.75 8.16
C PHE A 100 9.09 -4.81 7.67
N ARG A 101 7.93 -4.80 8.32
CA ARG A 101 6.85 -3.85 8.01
C ARG A 101 7.33 -2.40 8.12
N LYS A 102 8.04 -2.07 9.19
CA LYS A 102 8.59 -0.71 9.38
C LYS A 102 9.60 -0.35 8.29
N TYR A 103 10.42 -1.30 7.90
CA TYR A 103 11.39 -1.11 6.82
C TYR A 103 10.68 -0.83 5.49
N VAL A 104 9.71 -1.66 5.13
CA VAL A 104 8.95 -1.54 3.87
C VAL A 104 8.15 -0.23 3.81
N ALA A 105 7.62 0.24 4.94
CA ALA A 105 6.80 1.45 5.00
C ALA A 105 7.50 2.71 4.46
N GLN A 106 8.83 2.70 4.35
CA GLN A 106 9.64 3.83 3.88
C GLN A 106 10.30 3.56 2.52
N ARG A 107 9.84 2.56 1.79
CA ARG A 107 10.45 2.13 0.53
C ARG A 107 9.56 2.44 -0.66
N SER A 108 10.16 2.31 -1.82
CA SER A 108 9.49 2.38 -3.11
C SER A 108 9.79 1.13 -3.90
N VAL A 109 8.83 0.71 -4.70
CA VAL A 109 8.97 -0.37 -5.69
C VAL A 109 8.83 0.22 -7.09
N ALA A 110 8.85 -0.62 -8.12
CA ALA A 110 8.57 -0.17 -9.47
C ALA A 110 7.23 0.57 -9.53
N ALA A 111 7.18 1.69 -10.26
CA ALA A 111 5.96 2.47 -10.42
C ALA A 111 4.84 1.60 -11.01
N PRO A 112 3.66 1.53 -10.35
CA PRO A 112 2.55 0.73 -10.84
C PRO A 112 1.86 1.40 -12.02
N PRO A 113 1.02 0.66 -12.79
CA PRO A 113 0.31 1.22 -13.93
C PRO A 113 -0.82 2.19 -13.54
N ARG A 114 -1.22 2.20 -12.29
CA ARG A 114 -2.28 3.07 -11.74
C ARG A 114 -2.09 3.28 -10.25
N SER A 115 -2.78 4.27 -9.69
CA SER A 115 -2.77 4.58 -8.26
C SER A 115 -4.21 4.82 -7.77
N PRO A 116 -4.59 4.33 -6.57
CA PRO A 116 -3.78 3.47 -5.71
C PRO A 116 -3.57 2.08 -6.31
N PHE A 117 -2.48 1.44 -5.96
CA PHE A 117 -2.17 0.07 -6.35
C PHE A 117 -1.77 -0.72 -5.10
N TYR A 118 -2.28 -1.93 -4.96
CA TYR A 118 -2.00 -2.80 -3.81
C TYR A 118 -1.13 -3.96 -4.24
N SER A 119 -0.17 -4.31 -3.39
CA SER A 119 0.71 -5.44 -3.62
C SER A 119 0.99 -6.17 -2.31
N SER A 120 1.32 -7.44 -2.39
CA SER A 120 1.54 -8.31 -1.25
C SER A 120 2.97 -8.84 -1.28
N ILE A 121 3.65 -8.74 -0.16
CA ILE A 121 4.98 -9.31 0.05
C ILE A 121 4.82 -10.44 1.06
N GLU A 122 4.99 -11.67 0.62
CA GLU A 122 4.80 -12.87 1.43
C GLU A 122 6.15 -13.51 1.71
N LEU A 123 6.45 -13.72 2.99
CA LEU A 123 7.68 -14.38 3.41
C LEU A 123 7.33 -15.69 4.10
N SER A 124 7.92 -16.74 3.59
CA SER A 124 7.94 -18.05 4.24
C SER A 124 9.36 -18.57 4.22
N PHE A 125 9.74 -19.21 5.30
CA PHE A 125 11.10 -19.74 5.46
C PHE A 125 11.01 -21.25 5.42
N THR A 126 11.66 -21.85 4.45
CA THR A 126 11.82 -23.32 4.39
C THR A 126 13.02 -23.74 5.22
N PRO A 127 12.89 -24.80 6.04
CA PRO A 127 14.03 -25.35 6.77
C PRO A 127 15.09 -25.91 5.85
#